data_4c73ece8585029e53eef6db646750d98
#
_entry.id   4c73ece8585029e53eef6db646750d98
#
_cell.length_a   1.000
_cell.length_b   1.000
_cell.length_c   1.000
_cell.angle_alpha   90.00
_cell.angle_beta   90.00
_cell.angle_gamma   90.00
#
_symmetry.space_group_name_H-M   'P 1'
#
loop_
_entity.id
_entity.type
_entity.pdbx_description
1 polymer ?
#
loop_
_entity_poly.entity_id
_entity_poly.type
_entity_poly.pdbx_seq_one_letter_code
_entity_poly.pdbx_strand_id
1 'polypeptide(L)'
;MTTIDDAAEKEMQQAEVFDALGHPTRVVILKALSEGPAGFAELKKKTGIESSGHLLHHLNKLDGLVKTDEYGKYCLSDQGKDALLSLQTVEKVADLKSNRKAANYLKHAETILEGLFIAFAALLVLSSASAFYQLKEIGLFEQTIVLGVAFFVCLGAYLRIQSEYVSKVEPATN
;
A
#
# COMPACT_ATOMS: atom_id res chain seq x y z
N MET A 1 -37.70 -2.77 27.26
CA MET A 1 -36.66 -2.17 28.09
C MET A 1 -35.31 -2.93 27.94
N THR A 2 -35.30 -4.08 27.26
CA THR A 2 -34.14 -4.98 27.09
C THR A 2 -33.22 -4.66 25.91
N THR A 3 -33.67 -3.96 24.89
CA THR A 3 -32.89 -3.76 23.64
C THR A 3 -31.83 -2.65 23.73
N ILE A 4 -31.94 -1.68 24.65
CA ILE A 4 -30.97 -0.61 24.82
C ILE A 4 -29.79 -1.08 25.69
N ASP A 5 -30.07 -1.91 26.70
CA ASP A 5 -29.04 -2.48 27.57
C ASP A 5 -28.18 -3.49 26.80
N ASP A 6 -28.78 -4.31 25.94
CA ASP A 6 -28.06 -5.27 25.07
C ASP A 6 -27.14 -4.56 24.06
N ALA A 7 -27.56 -3.40 23.54
CA ALA A 7 -26.75 -2.62 22.61
C ALA A 7 -25.54 -1.98 23.32
N ALA A 8 -25.75 -1.41 24.52
CA ALA A 8 -24.69 -0.82 25.32
C ALA A 8 -23.65 -1.86 25.77
N GLU A 9 -24.10 -3.05 26.14
CA GLU A 9 -23.22 -4.16 26.52
C GLU A 9 -22.35 -4.62 25.34
N LYS A 10 -22.94 -4.72 24.16
CA LYS A 10 -22.21 -5.05 22.92
C LYS A 10 -21.18 -3.99 22.54
N GLU A 11 -21.51 -2.71 22.67
CA GLU A 11 -20.57 -1.62 22.43
C GLU A 11 -19.39 -1.66 23.43
N MET A 12 -19.66 -1.97 24.69
CA MET A 12 -18.65 -2.09 25.72
C MET A 12 -17.71 -3.28 25.45
N GLN A 13 -18.23 -4.43 25.06
CA GLN A 13 -17.44 -5.59 24.63
C GLN A 13 -16.55 -5.26 23.42
N GLN A 14 -17.09 -4.53 22.44
CA GLN A 14 -16.28 -4.10 21.29
C GLN A 14 -15.16 -3.15 21.70
N ALA A 15 -15.44 -2.22 22.60
CA ALA A 15 -14.42 -1.30 23.10
C ALA A 15 -13.27 -2.02 23.83
N GLU A 16 -13.59 -3.04 24.63
CA GLU A 16 -12.61 -3.90 25.31
C GLU A 16 -11.73 -4.65 24.31
N VAL A 17 -12.32 -5.22 23.24
CA VAL A 17 -11.56 -5.87 22.18
C VAL A 17 -10.63 -4.89 21.48
N PHE A 18 -11.08 -3.67 21.16
CA PHE A 18 -10.23 -2.65 20.57
C PHE A 18 -9.11 -2.20 21.51
N ASP A 19 -9.39 -2.04 22.81
CA ASP A 19 -8.35 -1.76 23.79
C ASP A 19 -7.33 -2.91 23.86
N ALA A 20 -7.79 -4.15 23.88
CA ALA A 20 -6.92 -5.33 23.85
C ALA A 20 -6.03 -5.34 22.58
N LEU A 21 -6.53 -4.93 21.42
CA LEU A 21 -5.79 -4.87 20.16
C LEU A 21 -4.93 -3.61 20.00
N GLY A 22 -5.11 -2.60 20.84
CA GLY A 22 -4.42 -1.30 20.74
C GLY A 22 -2.91 -1.32 21.00
N HIS A 23 -2.32 -2.47 21.31
CA HIS A 23 -0.88 -2.62 21.55
C HIS A 23 -0.22 -3.59 20.56
N PRO A 24 0.86 -3.20 19.86
CA PRO A 24 1.47 -4.01 18.81
C PRO A 24 1.92 -5.40 19.29
N THR A 25 2.46 -5.50 20.51
CA THR A 25 2.88 -6.80 21.09
C THR A 25 1.71 -7.76 21.23
N ARG A 26 0.52 -7.27 21.60
CA ARG A 26 -0.68 -8.11 21.74
C ARG A 26 -1.17 -8.64 20.39
N VAL A 27 -1.07 -7.84 19.36
CA VAL A 27 -1.34 -8.26 17.97
C VAL A 27 -0.37 -9.35 17.52
N VAL A 28 0.93 -9.23 17.86
CA VAL A 28 1.96 -10.25 17.55
C VAL A 28 1.64 -11.55 18.27
N ILE A 29 1.20 -11.51 19.52
CA ILE A 29 0.78 -12.70 20.28
C ILE A 29 -0.40 -13.40 19.62
N LEU A 30 -1.45 -12.65 19.25
CA LEU A 30 -2.62 -13.23 18.58
C LEU A 30 -2.25 -13.83 17.21
N LYS A 31 -1.39 -13.16 16.44
CA LYS A 31 -0.87 -13.70 15.17
C LYS A 31 -0.07 -14.98 15.38
N ALA A 32 0.77 -15.06 16.40
CA ALA A 32 1.53 -16.27 16.72
C ALA A 32 0.61 -17.44 17.14
N LEU A 33 -0.47 -17.16 17.85
CA LEU A 33 -1.47 -18.16 18.25
C LEU A 33 -2.42 -18.57 17.11
N SER A 34 -2.54 -17.78 16.04
CA SER A 34 -3.29 -18.17 14.86
C SER A 34 -2.63 -19.30 14.06
N GLU A 35 -1.34 -19.49 14.22
CA GLU A 35 -0.59 -20.61 13.63
C GLU A 35 -0.86 -21.94 14.36
N GLY A 36 -1.34 -21.88 15.59
CA GLY A 36 -1.68 -23.02 16.43
C GLY A 36 -1.41 -22.79 17.93
N PRO A 37 -1.88 -23.70 18.77
CA PRO A 37 -1.63 -23.65 20.22
C PRO A 37 -0.15 -23.66 20.55
N ALA A 38 0.29 -22.79 21.45
CA ALA A 38 1.69 -22.67 21.84
C ALA A 38 1.86 -22.64 23.37
N GLY A 39 2.90 -23.31 23.87
CA GLY A 39 3.28 -23.19 25.25
C GLY A 39 3.94 -21.84 25.57
N PHE A 40 4.03 -21.48 26.85
CA PHE A 40 4.57 -20.18 27.27
C PHE A 40 6.00 -19.91 26.71
N ALA A 41 6.88 -20.89 26.79
CA ALA A 41 8.26 -20.76 26.28
C ALA A 41 8.30 -20.63 24.74
N GLU A 42 7.46 -21.37 24.07
CA GLU A 42 7.33 -21.34 22.61
C GLU A 42 6.77 -19.98 22.17
N LEU A 43 5.70 -19.50 22.83
CA LEU A 43 5.11 -18.21 22.57
C LEU A 43 6.09 -17.07 22.79
N LYS A 44 6.87 -17.13 23.87
CA LYS A 44 7.96 -16.21 24.15
C LYS A 44 8.98 -16.14 22.99
N LYS A 45 9.37 -17.30 22.46
CA LYS A 45 10.29 -17.41 21.33
C LYS A 45 9.68 -16.86 20.03
N LYS A 46 8.42 -17.23 19.72
CA LYS A 46 7.72 -16.79 18.50
C LYS A 46 7.49 -15.28 18.48
N THR A 47 7.20 -14.68 19.63
CA THR A 47 6.91 -13.24 19.74
C THR A 47 8.16 -12.38 19.91
N GLY A 48 9.32 -12.97 20.18
CA GLY A 48 10.57 -12.25 20.45
C GLY A 48 10.58 -11.48 21.78
N ILE A 49 9.64 -11.77 22.68
CA ILE A 49 9.54 -11.10 23.99
C ILE A 49 10.55 -11.74 24.95
N GLU A 50 11.58 -10.99 25.35
CA GLU A 50 12.62 -11.52 26.24
C GLU A 50 12.15 -11.65 27.68
N SER A 51 11.31 -10.74 28.17
CA SER A 51 10.83 -10.74 29.56
C SER A 51 9.57 -11.60 29.73
N SER A 52 9.66 -12.59 30.62
CA SER A 52 8.52 -13.45 31.00
C SER A 52 7.38 -12.64 31.65
N GLY A 53 7.72 -11.62 32.45
CA GLY A 53 6.74 -10.74 33.06
C GLY A 53 5.99 -9.89 32.03
N HIS A 54 6.67 -9.40 30.99
CA HIS A 54 6.04 -8.68 29.89
C HIS A 54 5.07 -9.57 29.11
N LEU A 55 5.48 -10.79 28.77
CA LEU A 55 4.59 -11.72 28.08
C LEU A 55 3.35 -12.03 28.92
N LEU A 56 3.53 -12.33 30.21
CA LEU A 56 2.41 -12.61 31.12
C LEU A 56 1.47 -11.40 31.25
N HIS A 57 2.01 -10.19 31.36
CA HIS A 57 1.21 -8.96 31.38
C HIS A 57 0.35 -8.82 30.13
N HIS A 58 0.92 -9.06 28.94
CA HIS A 58 0.15 -8.97 27.68
C HIS A 58 -0.87 -10.10 27.55
N LEU A 59 -0.56 -11.33 28.00
CA LEU A 59 -1.52 -12.43 28.03
C LEU A 59 -2.71 -12.12 28.95
N ASN A 60 -2.46 -11.54 30.12
CA ASN A 60 -3.52 -11.12 31.06
C ASN A 60 -4.43 -10.02 30.45
N LYS A 61 -3.86 -9.15 29.58
CA LYS A 61 -4.63 -8.13 28.87
C LYS A 61 -5.39 -8.67 27.66
N LEU A 62 -5.10 -9.89 27.25
CA LEU A 62 -5.78 -10.64 26.19
C LEU A 62 -6.78 -11.65 26.77
N ASP A 63 -7.14 -11.49 28.05
CA ASP A 63 -8.19 -12.31 28.65
C ASP A 63 -9.48 -12.25 27.82
N GLY A 64 -10.17 -13.37 27.69
CA GLY A 64 -11.30 -13.52 26.77
C GLY A 64 -10.93 -13.77 25.30
N LEU A 65 -9.82 -13.22 24.77
CA LEU A 65 -9.34 -13.47 23.40
C LEU A 65 -8.40 -14.67 23.31
N VAL A 66 -7.68 -14.97 24.40
CA VAL A 66 -6.77 -16.11 24.54
C VAL A 66 -7.29 -17.00 25.65
N LYS A 67 -7.28 -18.31 25.43
CA LYS A 67 -7.61 -19.33 26.42
C LYS A 67 -6.49 -20.36 26.53
N THR A 68 -6.50 -21.13 27.61
CA THR A 68 -5.59 -22.26 27.79
C THR A 68 -6.31 -23.56 27.46
N ASP A 69 -5.70 -24.43 26.68
CA ASP A 69 -6.21 -25.75 26.36
C ASP A 69 -5.98 -26.79 27.50
N GLU A 70 -6.47 -28.00 27.29
CA GLU A 70 -6.33 -29.10 28.26
C GLU A 70 -4.87 -29.50 28.51
N TYR A 71 -3.94 -29.14 27.62
CA TYR A 71 -2.51 -29.43 27.73
C TYR A 71 -1.70 -28.26 28.30
N GLY A 72 -2.37 -27.23 28.81
CA GLY A 72 -1.72 -26.03 29.35
C GLY A 72 -1.12 -25.10 28.27
N LYS A 73 -1.48 -25.24 26.99
CA LYS A 73 -1.02 -24.36 25.93
C LYS A 73 -2.04 -23.23 25.71
N TYR A 74 -1.53 -22.08 25.35
CA TYR A 74 -2.35 -20.94 24.95
C TYR A 74 -2.87 -21.14 23.52
N CYS A 75 -4.15 -20.84 23.31
CA CYS A 75 -4.79 -20.85 22.01
C CYS A 75 -5.80 -19.70 21.90
N LEU A 76 -6.18 -19.35 20.68
CA LEU A 76 -7.23 -18.33 20.45
C LEU A 76 -8.59 -18.87 20.93
N SER A 77 -9.35 -18.03 21.62
CA SER A 77 -10.78 -18.23 21.79
C SER A 77 -11.53 -17.93 20.49
N ASP A 78 -12.81 -18.21 20.42
CA ASP A 78 -13.62 -17.84 19.24
C ASP A 78 -13.69 -16.32 19.08
N GLN A 79 -13.83 -15.58 20.18
CA GLN A 79 -13.70 -14.12 20.20
C GLN A 79 -12.31 -13.63 19.71
N GLY A 80 -11.25 -14.34 20.08
CA GLY A 80 -9.89 -14.03 19.61
C GLY A 80 -9.71 -14.25 18.12
N LYS A 81 -10.35 -15.26 17.54
CA LYS A 81 -10.35 -15.49 16.08
C LYS A 81 -11.09 -14.37 15.35
N ASP A 82 -12.26 -13.98 15.85
CA ASP A 82 -13.05 -12.89 15.25
C ASP A 82 -12.33 -11.54 15.35
N ALA A 83 -11.68 -11.27 16.48
CA ALA A 83 -10.86 -10.09 16.68
C ALA A 83 -9.69 -10.04 15.68
N LEU A 84 -9.03 -11.18 15.46
CA LEU A 84 -7.93 -11.28 14.50
C LEU A 84 -8.40 -11.09 13.05
N LEU A 85 -9.55 -11.65 12.67
CA LEU A 85 -10.16 -11.45 11.35
C LEU A 85 -10.51 -9.99 11.11
N SER A 86 -11.06 -9.30 12.11
CA SER A 86 -11.35 -7.88 12.06
C SER A 86 -10.08 -7.05 11.84
N LEU A 87 -9.01 -7.39 12.53
CA LEU A 87 -7.70 -6.73 12.41
C LEU A 87 -7.10 -6.94 11.01
N GLN A 88 -7.14 -8.15 10.47
CA GLN A 88 -6.69 -8.45 9.11
C GLN A 88 -7.47 -7.65 8.05
N THR A 89 -8.76 -7.46 8.28
CA THR A 89 -9.60 -6.65 7.39
C THR A 89 -9.18 -5.18 7.43
N VAL A 90 -8.91 -4.63 8.60
CA VAL A 90 -8.42 -3.25 8.76
C VAL A 90 -7.03 -3.08 8.13
N GLU A 91 -6.10 -4.02 8.33
CA GLU A 91 -4.78 -4.01 7.68
C GLU A 91 -4.92 -4.01 6.15
N LYS A 92 -5.75 -4.88 5.60
CA LYS A 92 -6.01 -4.96 4.15
C LYS A 92 -6.58 -3.66 3.58
N VAL A 93 -7.52 -3.03 4.29
CA VAL A 93 -8.08 -1.73 3.89
C VAL A 93 -7.04 -0.62 3.96
N ALA A 94 -6.17 -0.63 4.99
CA ALA A 94 -5.07 0.33 5.13
C ALA A 94 -4.06 0.20 3.98
N ASP A 95 -3.69 -1.02 3.60
CA ASP A 95 -2.79 -1.31 2.49
C ASP A 95 -3.39 -0.87 1.14
N LEU A 96 -4.67 -1.15 0.90
CA LEU A 96 -5.37 -0.69 -0.30
C LEU A 96 -5.41 0.84 -0.38
N LYS A 97 -5.61 1.54 0.75
CA LYS A 97 -5.61 2.99 0.81
C LYS A 97 -4.20 3.58 0.58
N SER A 98 -3.17 2.92 1.09
CA SER A 98 -1.76 3.29 0.86
C SER A 98 -1.39 3.13 -0.62
N ASN A 99 -1.70 1.97 -1.22
CA ASN A 99 -1.45 1.70 -2.64
C ASN A 99 -2.21 2.66 -3.55
N ARG A 100 -3.46 3.01 -3.21
CA ARG A 100 -4.23 4.00 -3.98
C ARG A 100 -3.59 5.40 -3.94
N LYS A 101 -3.02 5.80 -2.79
CA LYS A 101 -2.27 7.07 -2.70
C LYS A 101 -1.02 7.02 -3.58
N ALA A 102 -0.24 5.95 -3.50
CA ALA A 102 0.96 5.78 -4.33
C ALA A 102 0.62 5.81 -5.83
N ALA A 103 -0.44 5.11 -6.25
CA ALA A 103 -0.93 5.13 -7.64
C ALA A 103 -1.35 6.54 -8.09
N ASN A 104 -2.00 7.32 -7.22
CA ASN A 104 -2.37 8.69 -7.54
C ASN A 104 -1.14 9.61 -7.69
N TYR A 105 -0.09 9.44 -6.88
CA TYR A 105 1.16 10.20 -7.05
C TYR A 105 1.86 9.86 -8.36
N LEU A 106 1.92 8.58 -8.73
CA LEU A 106 2.49 8.15 -10.01
C LEU A 106 1.71 8.74 -11.20
N LYS A 107 0.39 8.71 -11.14
CA LYS A 107 -0.47 9.29 -12.18
C LYS A 107 -0.30 10.81 -12.33
N HIS A 108 -0.10 11.52 -11.21
CA HIS A 108 0.22 12.95 -11.25
C HIS A 108 1.62 13.21 -11.83
N ALA A 109 2.60 12.37 -11.53
CA ALA A 109 3.95 12.48 -12.09
C ALA A 109 3.94 12.26 -13.60
N GLU A 110 3.16 11.30 -14.11
CA GLU A 110 2.98 11.08 -15.55
C GLU A 110 2.37 12.30 -16.25
N THR A 111 1.30 12.89 -15.71
CA THR A 111 0.68 14.09 -16.30
C THR A 111 1.60 15.30 -16.30
N ILE A 112 2.43 15.47 -15.30
CA ILE A 112 3.43 16.55 -15.25
C ILE A 112 4.51 16.29 -16.31
N LEU A 113 4.99 15.05 -16.45
CA LEU A 113 6.00 14.67 -17.43
C LEU A 113 5.51 14.89 -18.86
N GLU A 114 4.27 14.50 -19.15
CA GLU A 114 3.61 14.75 -20.44
C GLU A 114 3.49 16.25 -20.74
N GLY A 115 3.07 17.05 -19.76
CA GLY A 115 2.99 18.51 -19.88
C GLY A 115 4.35 19.15 -20.16
N LEU A 116 5.41 18.72 -19.48
CA LEU A 116 6.78 19.16 -19.72
C LEU A 116 7.27 18.78 -21.13
N PHE A 117 6.93 17.56 -21.57
CA PHE A 117 7.31 17.10 -22.90
C PHE A 117 6.63 17.90 -24.00
N ILE A 118 5.32 18.21 -23.87
CA ILE A 118 4.58 19.06 -24.81
C ILE A 118 5.15 20.47 -24.81
N ALA A 119 5.46 21.06 -23.65
CA ALA A 119 6.07 22.39 -23.56
C ALA A 119 7.45 22.43 -24.23
N PHE A 120 8.28 21.40 -24.02
CA PHE A 120 9.58 21.29 -24.66
C PHE A 120 9.47 21.13 -26.18
N ALA A 121 8.53 20.32 -26.65
CA ALA A 121 8.25 20.16 -28.07
C ALA A 121 7.81 21.49 -28.73
N ALA A 122 6.92 22.24 -28.05
CA ALA A 122 6.47 23.55 -28.53
C ALA A 122 7.65 24.54 -28.60
N LEU A 123 8.56 24.52 -27.64
CA LEU A 123 9.75 25.38 -27.59
C LEU A 123 10.75 25.04 -28.72
N LEU A 124 10.90 23.75 -29.05
CA LEU A 124 11.70 23.31 -30.19
C LEU A 124 11.10 23.78 -31.53
N VAL A 125 9.78 23.71 -31.69
CA VAL A 125 9.09 24.19 -32.90
C VAL A 125 9.26 25.71 -33.03
N LEU A 126 9.09 26.47 -31.96
CA LEU A 126 9.30 27.93 -31.98
C LEU A 126 10.74 28.31 -32.30
N SER A 127 11.72 27.57 -31.71
CA SER A 127 13.16 27.83 -31.98
C SER A 127 13.51 27.49 -33.42
N SER A 128 12.97 26.39 -33.96
CA SER A 128 13.20 26.02 -35.36
C SER A 128 12.57 27.04 -36.36
N ALA A 129 11.40 27.60 -36.03
CA ALA A 129 10.78 28.65 -36.82
C ALA A 129 11.62 29.93 -36.82
N SER A 130 12.15 30.36 -35.69
CA SER A 130 13.04 31.53 -35.63
C SER A 130 14.39 31.30 -36.33
N ALA A 131 14.95 30.10 -36.22
CA ALA A 131 16.15 29.72 -36.98
C ALA A 131 15.90 29.67 -38.47
N PHE A 132 14.70 29.24 -38.92
CA PHE A 132 14.31 29.22 -40.32
C PHE A 132 14.32 30.64 -40.92
N TYR A 133 13.86 31.66 -40.18
CA TYR A 133 13.89 33.03 -40.62
C TYR A 133 15.29 33.58 -40.75
N GLN A 134 16.23 33.20 -39.87
CA GLN A 134 17.64 33.63 -39.96
C GLN A 134 18.44 32.82 -40.98
N LEU A 135 18.15 31.53 -41.18
CA LEU A 135 18.88 30.62 -42.06
C LEU A 135 18.52 30.79 -43.54
N LYS A 136 17.39 31.43 -43.87
CA LYS A 136 16.98 31.78 -45.23
C LYS A 136 18.03 32.68 -45.89
N GLU A 137 18.78 33.47 -45.10
CA GLU A 137 19.88 34.32 -45.58
C GLU A 137 21.26 33.60 -45.67
N ILE A 138 21.45 32.44 -44.96
CA ILE A 138 22.76 31.80 -44.80
C ILE A 138 22.90 30.45 -45.51
N GLY A 139 21.83 29.92 -46.16
CA GLY A 139 21.90 28.67 -46.93
C GLY A 139 21.98 27.35 -46.14
N LEU A 140 21.71 27.36 -44.83
CA LEU A 140 21.74 26.17 -43.94
C LEU A 140 20.42 25.42 -43.88
N PHE A 141 19.64 25.38 -44.94
CA PHE A 141 18.33 24.79 -45.04
C PHE A 141 18.30 23.27 -44.74
N GLU A 142 19.39 22.55 -45.12
CA GLU A 142 19.49 21.10 -44.95
C GLU A 142 19.55 20.67 -43.48
N GLN A 143 20.23 21.44 -42.59
CA GLN A 143 20.39 21.07 -41.20
C GLN A 143 19.09 21.13 -40.36
N THR A 144 18.18 22.04 -40.70
CA THR A 144 16.87 22.16 -40.03
C THR A 144 15.94 21.01 -40.38
N ILE A 145 16.02 20.45 -41.57
CA ILE A 145 15.24 19.28 -41.99
C ILE A 145 15.73 18.04 -41.20
N VAL A 146 17.04 17.85 -41.06
CA VAL A 146 17.60 16.71 -40.33
C VAL A 146 17.19 16.72 -38.84
N LEU A 147 17.20 17.90 -38.19
CA LEU A 147 16.73 18.06 -36.81
C LEU A 147 15.22 17.78 -36.65
N GLY A 148 14.41 18.20 -37.61
CA GLY A 148 12.98 17.92 -37.61
C GLY A 148 12.69 16.41 -37.76
N VAL A 149 13.37 15.72 -38.64
CA VAL A 149 13.23 14.26 -38.83
C VAL A 149 13.67 13.50 -37.55
N ALA A 150 14.79 13.87 -36.97
CA ALA A 150 15.28 13.26 -35.72
C ALA A 150 14.24 13.42 -34.58
N PHE A 151 13.58 14.58 -34.48
CA PHE A 151 12.54 14.81 -33.48
C PHE A 151 11.33 13.88 -33.71
N PHE A 152 10.83 13.72 -34.93
CA PHE A 152 9.72 12.82 -35.23
C PHE A 152 10.05 11.36 -34.98
N VAL A 153 11.29 10.92 -35.20
CA VAL A 153 11.75 9.57 -34.90
C VAL A 153 11.78 9.34 -33.37
N CYS A 154 12.29 10.30 -32.61
CA CYS A 154 12.28 10.22 -31.13
C CYS A 154 10.85 10.22 -30.56
N LEU A 155 9.97 11.03 -31.10
CA LEU A 155 8.55 11.08 -30.70
C LEU A 155 7.86 9.75 -31.00
N GLY A 156 8.09 9.16 -32.16
CA GLY A 156 7.54 7.85 -32.52
C GLY A 156 8.05 6.72 -31.62
N ALA A 157 9.33 6.73 -31.26
CA ALA A 157 9.90 5.79 -30.32
C ALA A 157 9.30 5.94 -28.91
N TYR A 158 9.12 7.17 -28.43
CA TYR A 158 8.49 7.46 -27.15
C TYR A 158 7.04 6.95 -27.10
N LEU A 159 6.22 7.25 -28.12
CA LEU A 159 4.84 6.79 -28.21
C LEU A 159 4.73 5.26 -28.27
N ARG A 160 5.69 4.61 -28.89
CA ARG A 160 5.74 3.15 -28.97
C ARG A 160 6.08 2.51 -27.62
N ILE A 161 7.02 3.08 -26.87
CA ILE A 161 7.35 2.66 -25.50
C ILE A 161 6.16 2.86 -24.57
N GLN A 162 5.46 3.99 -24.67
CA GLN A 162 4.24 4.28 -23.92
C GLN A 162 3.15 3.23 -24.21
N SER A 163 2.90 2.90 -25.47
CA SER A 163 1.88 1.92 -25.85
C SER A 163 2.21 0.51 -25.34
N GLU A 164 3.48 0.11 -25.35
CA GLU A 164 3.91 -1.17 -24.78
C GLU A 164 3.80 -1.19 -23.24
N TYR A 165 4.05 -0.09 -22.58
CA TYR A 165 3.91 0.02 -21.13
C TYR A 165 2.45 -0.09 -20.70
N VAL A 166 1.56 0.63 -21.37
CA VAL A 166 0.11 0.57 -21.10
C VAL A 166 -0.46 -0.82 -21.35
N SER A 167 -0.03 -1.51 -22.41
CA SER A 167 -0.48 -2.89 -22.70
C SER A 167 0.01 -3.94 -21.70
N LYS A 168 1.11 -3.67 -20.99
CA LYS A 168 1.65 -4.58 -19.95
C LYS A 168 1.05 -4.32 -18.55
N VAL A 169 0.52 -3.12 -18.31
CA VAL A 169 -0.08 -2.73 -17.02
C VAL A 169 -1.57 -3.10 -16.97
N GLU A 170 -2.21 -3.39 -18.11
CA GLU A 170 -3.64 -3.72 -18.24
C GLU A 170 -3.98 -5.20 -18.58
N PRO A 171 -3.31 -6.23 -18.07
CA PRO A 171 -3.74 -7.62 -18.31
C PRO A 171 -4.41 -8.27 -17.09
N ALA A 172 -5.16 -7.57 -16.25
CA ALA A 172 -5.78 -8.20 -15.09
C ALA A 172 -7.14 -7.61 -14.67
N THR A 173 -8.02 -7.34 -15.64
CA THR A 173 -9.44 -7.11 -15.32
C THR A 173 -10.31 -7.82 -16.35
N ASN A 174 -10.29 -9.16 -16.28
CA ASN A 174 -11.40 -10.01 -16.78
C ASN A 174 -11.58 -11.17 -15.83
#